data_deb5b12287445f1ade6d259171fdca6d
#
_entry.id   deb5b12287445f1ade6d259171fdca6d
#
_cell.length_a   1.000
_cell.length_b   1.000
_cell.length_c   1.000
_cell.angle_alpha   90.00
_cell.angle_beta   90.00
_cell.angle_gamma   90.00
#
_symmetry.space_group_name_H-M   'P 1'
#
loop_
_entity.id
_entity.type
_entity.pdbx_description
1 polymer ?
#
loop_
_entity_poly.entity_id
_entity_poly.type
_entity_poly.pdbx_seq_one_letter_code
_entity_poly.pdbx_strand_id
1 'polypeptide(L)'
;TAGVWDTTPLAKSNAERLFPDATFSRIFGILGIKDVESTTAKYKYRVVLQGSNVKDHNNNNVYFSDTTSAPTNMTCIRSVIAYGQASNGECSQADAEQAFIQPLLDESVHMFIFIPPDMWTDEMRKNAKGIINPVFRLRRPLYGWSRSGNIWEHHLADTLKSIKHSTIKGVTNGKDSWKPVEHWP
;
A
#
# COMPACT_ATOMS: atom_id res chain seq x y z
N THR A 1 8.75 -13.08 -1.07
CA THR A 1 8.73 -11.63 -0.74
C THR A 1 8.00 -10.94 -1.86
N ALA A 2 6.99 -10.15 -1.59
CA ALA A 2 6.14 -9.50 -2.60
C ALA A 2 6.84 -8.34 -3.36
N GLY A 3 8.18 -8.28 -3.35
CA GLY A 3 8.92 -7.17 -3.97
C GLY A 3 8.59 -5.80 -3.38
N VAL A 4 8.37 -5.74 -2.07
CA VAL A 4 7.99 -4.51 -1.37
C VAL A 4 9.19 -3.55 -1.25
N TRP A 5 10.40 -4.09 -1.19
CA TRP A 5 11.66 -3.37 -1.18
C TRP A 5 12.74 -4.13 -1.94
N ASP A 6 13.80 -3.45 -2.31
CA ASP A 6 14.96 -4.06 -2.94
C ASP A 6 15.71 -4.96 -1.96
N THR A 7 16.26 -6.07 -2.43
CA THR A 7 17.09 -6.97 -1.62
C THR A 7 18.57 -6.54 -1.58
N THR A 8 18.94 -5.59 -2.45
CA THR A 8 20.29 -5.03 -2.52
C THR A 8 20.29 -3.66 -1.84
N PRO A 9 20.93 -3.51 -0.68
CA PRO A 9 20.99 -2.26 0.03
C PRO A 9 22.04 -1.31 -0.53
N LEU A 10 21.86 -0.03 -0.23
CA LEU A 10 22.89 1.00 -0.36
C LEU A 10 23.39 1.39 1.03
N ALA A 11 24.63 1.87 1.11
CA ALA A 11 25.02 2.65 2.27
C ALA A 11 24.17 3.92 2.34
N LYS A 12 23.72 4.34 3.52
CA LYS A 12 22.90 5.54 3.67
C LYS A 12 23.54 6.75 2.99
N SER A 13 24.84 6.96 3.17
CA SER A 13 25.60 8.06 2.54
C SER A 13 25.60 8.02 1.01
N ASN A 14 25.57 6.83 0.41
CA ASN A 14 25.45 6.67 -1.02
C ASN A 14 24.03 6.99 -1.49
N ALA A 15 23.01 6.55 -0.74
CA ALA A 15 21.62 6.89 -1.06
C ALA A 15 21.39 8.40 -1.00
N GLU A 16 21.91 9.10 -0.01
CA GLU A 16 21.86 10.55 0.12
C GLU A 16 22.56 11.30 -1.04
N ARG A 17 23.71 10.77 -1.46
CA ARG A 17 24.45 11.35 -2.58
C ARG A 17 23.79 11.14 -3.94
N LEU A 18 23.19 9.96 -4.16
CA LEU A 18 22.56 9.59 -5.43
C LEU A 18 21.15 10.18 -5.56
N PHE A 19 20.46 10.36 -4.46
CA PHE A 19 19.08 10.82 -4.37
C PHE A 19 18.98 11.97 -3.35
N PRO A 20 19.21 13.22 -3.76
CA PRO A 20 19.21 14.36 -2.83
C PRO A 20 17.87 14.59 -2.11
N ASP A 21 16.77 14.12 -2.68
CA ASP A 21 15.42 14.13 -2.13
C ASP A 21 15.03 12.87 -1.35
N ALA A 22 16.01 11.97 -1.11
CA ALA A 22 15.77 10.73 -0.40
C ALA A 22 15.23 10.98 1.01
N THR A 23 14.24 10.19 1.35
CA THR A 23 13.69 10.13 2.70
C THR A 23 13.95 8.77 3.34
N PHE A 24 14.11 8.77 4.65
CA PHE A 24 14.52 7.61 5.41
C PHE A 24 13.55 7.34 6.56
N SER A 25 13.19 6.09 6.76
CA SER A 25 12.42 5.67 7.93
C SER A 25 12.81 4.26 8.37
N ARG A 26 12.23 3.83 9.47
CA ARG A 26 12.39 2.45 9.99
C ARG A 26 11.12 1.67 9.76
N ILE A 27 11.28 0.34 9.69
CA ILE A 27 10.14 -0.58 9.74
C ILE A 27 10.24 -1.42 11.01
N PHE A 28 9.09 -1.91 11.46
CA PHE A 28 8.98 -2.84 12.57
C PHE A 28 7.83 -3.80 12.36
N GLY A 29 7.87 -4.93 13.05
CA GLY A 29 6.83 -5.94 12.99
C GLY A 29 5.82 -5.77 14.12
N ILE A 30 4.55 -5.96 13.81
CA ILE A 30 3.46 -6.05 14.78
C ILE A 30 2.88 -7.45 14.69
N LEU A 31 2.99 -8.20 15.80
CA LEU A 31 2.32 -9.49 15.94
C LEU A 31 1.01 -9.29 16.71
N GLY A 32 -0.08 -9.72 16.13
CA GLY A 32 -1.39 -9.74 16.76
C GLY A 32 -2.04 -11.11 16.62
N ILE A 33 -3.08 -11.33 17.38
CA ILE A 33 -3.93 -12.52 17.27
C ILE A 33 -5.27 -12.04 16.73
N LYS A 34 -5.73 -12.64 15.64
CA LYS A 34 -7.05 -12.41 15.07
C LYS A 34 -8.02 -13.47 15.62
N ASP A 35 -9.26 -13.05 15.85
CA ASP A 35 -10.35 -13.92 16.31
C ASP A 35 -10.00 -14.64 17.64
N VAL A 36 -9.51 -13.88 18.63
CA VAL A 36 -9.05 -14.39 19.95
C VAL A 36 -10.13 -15.18 20.67
N GLU A 37 -11.39 -14.81 20.49
CA GLU A 37 -12.55 -15.47 21.10
C GLU A 37 -13.02 -16.73 20.34
N SER A 38 -12.40 -17.04 19.20
CA SER A 38 -12.71 -18.18 18.36
C SER A 38 -11.76 -19.34 18.63
N THR A 39 -12.25 -20.56 18.47
CA THR A 39 -11.42 -21.78 18.46
C THR A 39 -10.42 -21.81 17.29
N THR A 40 -10.55 -20.88 16.34
CA THR A 40 -9.71 -20.74 15.16
C THR A 40 -8.82 -19.48 15.21
N ALA A 41 -8.43 -19.05 16.39
CA ALA A 41 -7.52 -17.91 16.58
C ALA A 41 -6.26 -18.06 15.71
N LYS A 42 -5.90 -17.02 14.97
CA LYS A 42 -4.74 -17.00 14.05
C LYS A 42 -3.79 -15.87 14.38
N TYR A 43 -2.50 -16.18 14.38
CA TYR A 43 -1.50 -15.13 14.45
C TYR A 43 -1.50 -14.30 13.16
N LYS A 44 -1.47 -12.98 13.31
CA LYS A 44 -1.36 -12.03 12.22
C LYS A 44 -0.15 -11.14 12.42
N TYR A 45 0.83 -11.27 11.52
CA TYR A 45 2.02 -10.44 11.52
C TYR A 45 1.90 -9.35 10.46
N ARG A 46 2.24 -8.12 10.82
CA ARG A 46 2.26 -6.98 9.91
C ARG A 46 3.60 -6.26 10.01
N VAL A 47 4.17 -5.93 8.87
CA VAL A 47 5.30 -5.01 8.78
C VAL A 47 4.77 -3.60 8.59
N VAL A 48 5.22 -2.68 9.41
CA VAL A 48 4.73 -1.30 9.46
C VAL A 48 5.90 -0.34 9.36
N LEU A 49 5.75 0.71 8.55
CA LEU A 49 6.70 1.81 8.46
C LEU A 49 6.43 2.82 9.57
N GLN A 50 7.47 3.34 10.19
CA GLN A 50 7.37 4.37 11.21
C GLN A 50 7.12 5.75 10.56
N GLY A 51 5.88 5.99 10.13
CA GLY A 51 5.51 7.17 9.36
C GLY A 51 5.62 8.49 10.10
N SER A 52 5.54 8.47 11.43
CA SER A 52 5.76 9.66 12.28
C SER A 52 7.24 10.07 12.38
N ASN A 53 8.16 9.25 11.89
CA ASN A 53 9.60 9.48 11.98
C ASN A 53 10.27 9.26 10.61
N VAL A 54 9.75 9.94 9.58
CA VAL A 54 10.40 10.01 8.28
C VAL A 54 11.36 11.18 8.29
N LYS A 55 12.61 10.95 7.89
CA LYS A 55 13.70 11.93 7.93
C LYS A 55 14.25 12.19 6.54
N ASP A 56 14.68 13.44 6.31
CA ASP A 56 15.50 13.81 5.16
C ASP A 56 16.99 13.50 5.39
N HIS A 57 17.84 13.88 4.45
CA HIS A 57 19.30 13.73 4.54
C HIS A 57 19.92 14.57 5.68
N ASN A 58 19.26 15.66 6.08
CA ASN A 58 19.68 16.51 7.20
C ASN A 58 19.13 16.04 8.56
N ASN A 59 18.46 14.88 8.58
CA ASN A 59 17.80 14.33 9.75
C ASN A 59 16.60 15.16 10.27
N ASN A 60 16.02 16.05 9.45
CA ASN A 60 14.78 16.75 9.77
C ASN A 60 13.57 15.88 9.51
N ASN A 61 12.50 16.11 10.25
CA ASN A 61 11.23 15.44 9.97
C ASN A 61 10.65 15.90 8.65
N VAL A 62 10.21 14.94 7.83
CA VAL A 62 9.52 15.19 6.57
C VAL A 62 8.03 15.03 6.76
N TYR A 63 7.26 16.04 6.35
CA TYR A 63 5.81 16.03 6.36
C TYR A 63 5.33 16.02 4.91
N PHE A 64 4.44 15.08 4.61
CA PHE A 64 3.86 14.95 3.27
C PHE A 64 2.50 15.67 3.24
N SER A 65 2.24 16.40 2.17
CA SER A 65 0.94 17.08 1.95
C SER A 65 -0.10 16.15 1.31
N ASP A 66 0.33 15.17 0.54
CA ASP A 66 -0.49 14.21 -0.20
C ASP A 66 -0.89 12.98 0.65
N THR A 67 -1.38 13.24 1.85
CA THR A 67 -1.75 12.20 2.81
C THR A 67 -3.25 11.92 2.85
N THR A 68 -4.03 12.73 2.14
CA THR A 68 -5.48 12.63 2.18
C THR A 68 -5.95 11.37 1.45
N SER A 69 -6.73 10.56 2.13
CA SER A 69 -7.53 9.50 1.54
C SER A 69 -8.96 9.67 2.01
N ALA A 70 -9.91 9.46 1.12
CA ALA A 70 -11.33 9.61 1.40
C ALA A 70 -11.99 8.22 1.50
N PRO A 71 -11.98 7.56 2.66
CA PRO A 71 -12.71 6.31 2.81
C PRO A 71 -14.21 6.57 2.61
N THR A 72 -14.86 5.66 1.90
CA THR A 72 -16.29 5.74 1.65
C THR A 72 -17.08 5.79 2.97
N ASN A 73 -17.93 6.79 3.13
CA ASN A 73 -18.74 6.90 4.34
C ASN A 73 -19.98 5.98 4.26
N MET A 74 -20.60 5.73 5.42
CA MET A 74 -21.78 4.85 5.52
C MET A 74 -22.96 5.33 4.70
N THR A 75 -23.11 6.64 4.50
CA THR A 75 -24.20 7.20 3.68
C THR A 75 -24.03 6.79 2.22
N CYS A 76 -22.82 6.88 1.69
CA CYS A 76 -22.52 6.43 0.31
C CYS A 76 -22.79 4.93 0.15
N ILE A 77 -22.36 4.10 1.10
CA ILE A 77 -22.61 2.65 1.07
C ILE A 77 -24.10 2.37 1.05
N ARG A 78 -24.87 2.98 1.95
CA ARG A 78 -26.32 2.81 2.02
C ARG A 78 -27.02 3.29 0.74
N SER A 79 -26.56 4.40 0.13
CA SER A 79 -27.09 4.91 -1.12
C SER A 79 -26.88 3.94 -2.28
N VAL A 80 -25.70 3.33 -2.38
CA VAL A 80 -25.40 2.32 -3.43
C VAL A 80 -26.30 1.09 -3.26
N ILE A 81 -26.46 0.60 -2.03
CA ILE A 81 -27.32 -0.56 -1.74
C ILE A 81 -28.78 -0.21 -2.08
N ALA A 82 -29.27 0.95 -1.65
CA ALA A 82 -30.65 1.38 -1.93
C ALA A 82 -30.89 1.53 -3.44
N TYR A 83 -29.95 2.09 -4.19
CA TYR A 83 -30.02 2.20 -5.64
C TYR A 83 -30.08 0.82 -6.32
N GLY A 84 -29.20 -0.11 -5.91
CA GLY A 84 -29.21 -1.48 -6.42
C GLY A 84 -30.55 -2.18 -6.20
N GLN A 85 -31.12 -2.05 -5.01
CA GLN A 85 -32.46 -2.61 -4.70
C GLN A 85 -33.58 -1.96 -5.49
N ALA A 86 -33.60 -0.63 -5.62
CA ALA A 86 -34.61 0.10 -6.33
C ALA A 86 -34.65 -0.17 -7.85
N SER A 87 -33.48 -0.48 -8.43
CA SER A 87 -33.31 -0.77 -9.86
C SER A 87 -33.38 -2.26 -10.21
N ASN A 88 -33.80 -3.12 -9.28
CA ASN A 88 -33.70 -4.60 -9.40
C ASN A 88 -32.31 -5.08 -9.82
N GLY A 89 -31.28 -4.36 -9.40
CA GLY A 89 -29.89 -4.68 -9.64
C GLY A 89 -29.31 -5.58 -8.55
N GLU A 90 -28.11 -6.05 -8.79
CA GLU A 90 -27.33 -6.81 -7.82
C GLU A 90 -26.23 -5.92 -7.22
N CYS A 91 -26.00 -6.05 -5.91
CA CYS A 91 -24.90 -5.41 -5.23
C CYS A 91 -23.80 -6.44 -4.93
N SER A 92 -22.58 -6.14 -5.34
CA SER A 92 -21.41 -6.94 -5.03
C SER A 92 -20.48 -6.19 -4.08
N GLN A 93 -19.83 -6.94 -3.20
CA GLN A 93 -18.81 -6.42 -2.30
C GLN A 93 -17.52 -7.21 -2.49
N ALA A 94 -16.40 -6.52 -2.57
CA ALA A 94 -15.09 -7.12 -2.61
C ALA A 94 -14.16 -6.47 -1.59
N ASP A 95 -13.23 -7.25 -1.02
CA ASP A 95 -12.15 -6.76 -0.17
C ASP A 95 -10.84 -6.85 -0.95
N ALA A 96 -10.03 -5.79 -0.88
CA ALA A 96 -8.73 -5.76 -1.53
C ALA A 96 -7.68 -6.36 -0.60
N GLU A 97 -7.23 -7.57 -0.91
CA GLU A 97 -6.17 -8.20 -0.15
C GLU A 97 -4.87 -7.40 -0.24
N GLN A 98 -4.26 -7.11 0.92
CA GLN A 98 -2.98 -6.41 1.00
C GLN A 98 -2.95 -5.09 0.20
N ALA A 99 -4.03 -4.34 0.23
CA ALA A 99 -4.27 -3.13 -0.58
C ALA A 99 -3.03 -2.24 -0.77
N PHE A 100 -2.39 -1.81 0.32
CA PHE A 100 -1.28 -0.85 0.25
C PHE A 100 -0.04 -1.37 -0.48
N ILE A 101 0.21 -2.67 -0.51
CA ILE A 101 1.36 -3.22 -1.21
C ILE A 101 1.07 -3.65 -2.66
N GLN A 102 -0.13 -3.37 -3.17
CA GLN A 102 -0.43 -3.66 -4.57
C GLN A 102 0.22 -2.64 -5.53
N PRO A 103 0.09 -1.31 -5.32
CA PRO A 103 0.71 -0.34 -6.22
C PRO A 103 2.23 -0.38 -6.15
N LEU A 104 2.88 -0.08 -7.27
CA LEU A 104 4.30 0.26 -7.30
C LEU A 104 4.46 1.75 -7.00
N LEU A 105 5.52 2.08 -6.29
CA LEU A 105 5.94 3.47 -6.15
C LEU A 105 6.51 3.97 -7.46
N ASP A 106 6.24 5.23 -7.78
CA ASP A 106 6.87 5.91 -8.90
C ASP A 106 8.40 5.96 -8.70
N GLU A 107 9.15 5.89 -9.79
CA GLU A 107 10.62 5.90 -9.75
C GLU A 107 11.18 7.22 -9.17
N SER A 108 10.41 8.30 -9.20
CA SER A 108 10.77 9.57 -8.55
C SER A 108 10.63 9.55 -7.03
N VAL A 109 9.98 8.53 -6.46
CA VAL A 109 9.85 8.39 -5.01
C VAL A 109 11.08 7.69 -4.44
N HIS A 110 11.92 8.45 -3.76
CA HIS A 110 13.15 7.93 -3.14
C HIS A 110 12.96 7.72 -1.64
N MET A 111 12.16 6.70 -1.30
CA MET A 111 11.97 6.27 0.08
C MET A 111 12.87 5.09 0.40
N PHE A 112 13.71 5.25 1.42
CA PHE A 112 14.61 4.22 1.92
C PHE A 112 14.24 3.80 3.34
N ILE A 113 14.36 2.51 3.63
CA ILE A 113 13.99 1.96 4.92
C ILE A 113 15.17 1.27 5.59
N PHE A 114 15.27 1.44 6.91
CA PHE A 114 16.11 0.62 7.76
C PHE A 114 15.32 -0.61 8.16
N ILE A 115 15.79 -1.78 7.75
CA ILE A 115 15.19 -3.05 8.09
C ILE A 115 15.98 -3.66 9.25
N PRO A 116 15.34 -4.04 10.36
CA PRO A 116 16.01 -4.74 11.44
C PRO A 116 16.71 -6.03 10.96
N PRO A 117 17.92 -6.35 11.43
CA PRO A 117 18.68 -7.50 10.95
C PRO A 117 18.00 -8.86 11.13
N ASP A 118 17.11 -8.98 12.11
CA ASP A 118 16.29 -10.17 12.36
C ASP A 118 15.26 -10.43 11.24
N MET A 119 14.90 -9.39 10.50
CA MET A 119 13.99 -9.48 9.35
C MET A 119 14.73 -9.72 8.01
N TRP A 120 16.05 -9.77 8.00
CA TRP A 120 16.81 -9.94 6.76
C TRP A 120 16.77 -11.38 6.26
N THR A 121 16.56 -11.53 4.97
CA THR A 121 16.78 -12.80 4.27
C THR A 121 18.28 -13.09 4.12
N ASP A 122 18.63 -14.33 3.79
CA ASP A 122 20.04 -14.69 3.55
C ASP A 122 20.63 -13.89 2.37
N GLU A 123 19.84 -13.61 1.36
CA GLU A 123 20.23 -12.76 0.24
C GLU A 123 20.56 -11.34 0.72
N MET A 124 19.69 -10.74 1.52
CA MET A 124 19.92 -9.41 2.09
C MET A 124 21.19 -9.39 2.97
N ARG A 125 21.41 -10.42 3.80
CA ARG A 125 22.63 -10.56 4.61
C ARG A 125 23.87 -10.62 3.76
N LYS A 126 23.84 -11.38 2.66
CA LYS A 126 24.93 -11.48 1.70
C LYS A 126 25.20 -10.11 1.04
N ASN A 127 24.16 -9.46 0.56
CA ASN A 127 24.27 -8.19 -0.18
C ASN A 127 24.68 -7.02 0.73
N ALA A 128 24.32 -7.05 2.01
CA ALA A 128 24.67 -6.01 2.99
C ALA A 128 26.05 -6.15 3.59
N LYS A 129 26.79 -7.24 3.29
CA LYS A 129 28.10 -7.49 3.88
C LYS A 129 29.09 -6.35 3.58
N GLY A 130 29.65 -5.74 4.62
CA GLY A 130 30.59 -4.64 4.51
C GLY A 130 29.96 -3.26 4.25
N ILE A 131 28.64 -3.16 4.14
CA ILE A 131 27.94 -1.89 3.97
C ILE A 131 27.65 -1.28 5.35
N ILE A 132 28.09 -0.04 5.55
CA ILE A 132 27.84 0.72 6.78
C ILE A 132 26.46 1.36 6.68
N ASN A 133 25.60 1.19 7.70
CA ASN A 133 24.25 1.70 7.75
C ASN A 133 23.44 1.37 6.48
N PRO A 134 23.23 0.08 6.18
CA PRO A 134 22.52 -0.32 4.98
C PRO A 134 21.05 0.13 5.02
N VAL A 135 20.62 0.72 3.91
CA VAL A 135 19.22 1.12 3.66
C VAL A 135 18.71 0.45 2.40
N PHE A 136 17.44 0.10 2.39
CA PHE A 136 16.79 -0.61 1.31
C PHE A 136 15.75 0.31 0.66
N ARG A 137 15.76 0.42 -0.66
CA ARG A 137 14.76 1.24 -1.35
C ARG A 137 13.40 0.59 -1.28
N LEU A 138 12.39 1.36 -0.86
CA LEU A 138 11.00 0.93 -0.86
C LEU A 138 10.47 0.96 -2.30
N ARG A 139 9.78 -0.11 -2.71
CA ARG A 139 9.19 -0.26 -4.05
C ARG A 139 7.66 -0.21 -4.02
N ARG A 140 7.08 -0.50 -2.86
CA ARG A 140 5.62 -0.48 -2.67
C ARG A 140 5.30 0.18 -1.34
N PRO A 141 4.17 0.89 -1.24
CA PRO A 141 3.76 1.50 0.02
C PRO A 141 3.61 0.46 1.14
N LEU A 142 3.82 0.91 2.37
CA LEU A 142 3.66 0.09 3.56
C LEU A 142 2.63 0.72 4.51
N TYR A 143 2.00 -0.13 5.31
CA TYR A 143 1.21 0.34 6.45
C TYR A 143 2.04 1.26 7.33
N GLY A 144 1.41 2.30 7.89
CA GLY A 144 2.05 3.29 8.74
C GLY A 144 2.69 4.46 8.00
N TRP A 145 2.92 4.39 6.69
CA TRP A 145 3.34 5.54 5.92
C TRP A 145 2.12 6.41 5.54
N SER A 146 2.19 7.69 5.84
CA SER A 146 1.07 8.62 5.67
C SER A 146 0.55 8.74 4.23
N ARG A 147 1.41 8.50 3.23
CA ARG A 147 1.04 8.53 1.81
C ARG A 147 0.36 7.25 1.29
N SER A 148 0.44 6.15 2.04
CA SER A 148 -0.02 4.85 1.53
C SER A 148 -1.51 4.82 1.18
N GLY A 149 -2.34 5.52 1.95
CA GLY A 149 -3.77 5.63 1.67
C GLY A 149 -4.06 6.34 0.34
N ASN A 150 -3.43 7.48 0.12
CA ASN A 150 -3.56 8.26 -1.12
C ASN A 150 -3.06 7.49 -2.35
N ILE A 151 -1.88 6.87 -2.25
CA ILE A 151 -1.30 6.06 -3.34
C ILE A 151 -2.24 4.89 -3.70
N TRP A 152 -2.80 4.23 -2.69
CA TRP A 152 -3.77 3.14 -2.90
C TRP A 152 -5.05 3.64 -3.58
N GLU A 153 -5.60 4.76 -3.13
CA GLU A 153 -6.82 5.33 -3.70
C GLU A 153 -6.67 5.66 -5.19
N HIS A 154 -5.55 6.29 -5.58
CA HIS A 154 -5.24 6.56 -6.98
C HIS A 154 -5.09 5.26 -7.79
N HIS A 155 -4.36 4.29 -7.27
CA HIS A 155 -4.18 2.99 -7.91
C HIS A 155 -5.52 2.26 -8.12
N LEU A 156 -6.40 2.27 -7.11
CA LEU A 156 -7.73 1.68 -7.21
C LEU A 156 -8.57 2.40 -8.25
N ALA A 157 -8.59 3.74 -8.23
CA ALA A 157 -9.34 4.54 -9.19
C ALA A 157 -8.88 4.28 -10.63
N ASP A 158 -7.57 4.23 -10.87
CA ASP A 158 -7.02 3.94 -12.19
C ASP A 158 -7.31 2.51 -12.64
N THR A 159 -7.23 1.56 -11.71
CA THR A 159 -7.60 0.17 -11.98
C THR A 159 -9.07 0.07 -12.38
N LEU A 160 -9.97 0.70 -11.63
CA LEU A 160 -11.40 0.70 -11.94
C LEU A 160 -11.70 1.39 -13.29
N LYS A 161 -11.04 2.50 -13.59
CA LYS A 161 -11.16 3.18 -14.90
C LYS A 161 -10.63 2.33 -16.05
N SER A 162 -9.61 1.51 -15.82
CA SER A 162 -9.01 0.63 -16.82
C SER A 162 -9.85 -0.61 -17.12
N ILE A 163 -10.76 -0.99 -16.24
CA ILE A 163 -11.68 -2.11 -16.46
C ILE A 163 -12.69 -1.69 -17.56
N LYS A 164 -12.27 -1.84 -18.80
CA LYS A 164 -13.18 -1.78 -19.94
C LYS A 164 -14.14 -2.94 -19.81
N HIS A 165 -15.44 -2.66 -19.57
CA HIS A 165 -16.58 -3.57 -19.76
C HIS A 165 -16.20 -5.04 -20.06
N SER A 166 -15.53 -5.71 -19.16
CA SER A 166 -15.45 -7.16 -19.24
C SER A 166 -16.76 -7.66 -18.61
N THR A 167 -17.63 -8.20 -19.43
CA THR A 167 -18.79 -8.98 -18.99
C THR A 167 -18.30 -9.92 -17.90
N ILE A 168 -18.79 -9.74 -16.67
CA ILE A 168 -18.55 -10.69 -15.59
C ILE A 168 -19.19 -11.98 -16.10
N LYS A 169 -18.35 -12.93 -16.53
CA LYS A 169 -18.82 -14.24 -16.98
C LYS A 169 -19.49 -14.93 -15.80
N GLY A 170 -20.81 -15.02 -15.85
CA GLY A 170 -21.61 -15.67 -14.81
C GLY A 170 -22.98 -15.03 -14.57
N VAL A 171 -23.23 -13.80 -15.03
CA VAL A 171 -24.55 -13.18 -14.97
C VAL A 171 -25.24 -13.42 -16.30
N THR A 172 -26.18 -14.34 -16.31
CA THR A 172 -26.94 -14.76 -17.50
C THR A 172 -28.11 -13.84 -17.81
N ASN A 173 -27.92 -12.54 -17.92
CA ASN A 173 -28.90 -11.68 -18.60
C ASN A 173 -28.19 -10.46 -19.20
N GLY A 174 -27.84 -10.57 -20.43
CA GLY A 174 -27.07 -9.73 -21.33
C GLY A 174 -27.44 -8.25 -21.48
N LYS A 175 -27.62 -7.50 -20.41
CA LYS A 175 -27.82 -6.04 -20.48
C LYS A 175 -27.05 -5.21 -19.48
N ASP A 176 -26.27 -5.78 -18.60
CA ASP A 176 -25.62 -5.02 -17.53
C ASP A 176 -24.13 -4.81 -17.83
N SER A 177 -23.88 -3.83 -18.70
CA SER A 177 -22.56 -3.23 -18.81
C SER A 177 -22.43 -2.17 -17.72
N TRP A 178 -21.53 -2.38 -16.77
CA TRP A 178 -21.11 -1.36 -15.84
C TRP A 178 -20.57 -0.16 -16.62
N LYS A 179 -21.24 0.99 -16.55
CA LYS A 179 -20.76 2.22 -17.16
C LYS A 179 -20.11 3.04 -16.07
N PRO A 180 -18.81 3.44 -16.21
CA PRO A 180 -18.24 4.43 -15.33
C PRO A 180 -19.12 5.69 -15.36
N VAL A 181 -19.44 6.23 -14.20
CA VAL A 181 -20.12 7.53 -14.14
C VAL A 181 -19.10 8.56 -14.66
N GLU A 182 -19.44 9.27 -15.75
CA GLU A 182 -18.53 10.20 -16.44
C GLU A 182 -18.01 11.36 -15.59
N HIS A 183 -18.53 11.53 -14.38
CA HIS A 183 -18.17 12.59 -13.43
C HIS A 183 -17.88 12.00 -12.04
N TRP A 184 -16.87 11.17 -11.94
CA TRP A 184 -16.28 10.88 -10.64
C TRP A 184 -15.21 11.94 -10.36
N PRO A 185 -15.30 12.72 -9.24
CA PRO A 185 -14.31 13.74 -8.91
C PRO A 185 -12.92 13.20 -8.70
#